data_fbbcc20e2cb8d98b753e61329bc0d9e5
#
_entry.id   fbbcc20e2cb8d98b753e61329bc0d9e5
#
_cell.length_a   1.000
_cell.length_b   1.000
_cell.length_c   1.000
_cell.angle_alpha   90.00
_cell.angle_beta   90.00
_cell.angle_gamma   90.00
#
_symmetry.space_group_name_H-M   'P 1'
#
loop_
_entity.id
_entity.type
_entity.pdbx_description
1 polymer ?
#
loop_
_entity_poly.entity_id
_entity_poly.type
_entity_poly.pdbx_seq_one_letter_code
_entity_poly.pdbx_strand_id
1 'polypeptide(L)'
;MTNKKSQTKPLQSSKQTNGKDLHTAQTGAQVLVEHIAARGVKHLYGVPGGDCSLDIIEAAEKMGISFILTRTENAAAMMACSEAELTGTLGAVLTTRGPGVANAANGVAYASLDRVPIVFISDGYDNNQASVSHQRFDQTAMLSPVIKGALRLDDVTALPAIDGLLDLAISGRPGPVYIEVTAQCMRNTILTGCLPVRIAPSTFGPPTVEALKLAHGLVLGSQRPILVVGLQCRDKNVTKALRAFAHKLQCPVFSTYKAKGVMPEADPQLSGYFINGAAEEETFRCADLIIMFGADPVEFPPTAFKYGSTKVLEFTNAQFDRCVYQPALSVAGDLALAAMHMCECVRPSSWHAEELRKIKTHMLTRATANEGGPITPQLLVETSCHLMPADTRCTVDAGVHMLSVIAHLQSKDPYDLLISRGLATMGIALPAAIGMAMADPQRHVVAFTGDGGLMMCTAELATAVELRCNITVVVFNDSAITMIGLKQKSRQFERVGMDYGHTDFAMVGQGFGCQSFRATTPAELEAALRNAFAREGPTLVDAVLDPTAYRHQMLSLRG
;
A
#
# COMPACT_ATOMS: atom_id res chain seq x y z
N MET A 1 33.11 40.37 -65.02
CA MET A 1 32.25 41.46 -64.58
C MET A 1 31.24 40.87 -63.65
N THR A 2 31.25 41.03 -62.42
CA THR A 2 31.20 42.02 -61.38
C THR A 2 31.51 41.43 -59.99
N ASN A 3 32.37 42.11 -59.32
CA ASN A 3 32.77 41.89 -57.92
C ASN A 3 31.58 41.87 -56.95
N LYS A 4 31.53 40.93 -55.98
CA LYS A 4 30.85 41.12 -54.73
C LYS A 4 31.81 40.87 -53.55
N LYS A 5 32.11 41.96 -52.88
CA LYS A 5 32.90 42.02 -51.65
C LYS A 5 32.25 41.26 -50.51
N SER A 6 33.04 40.41 -49.85
CA SER A 6 32.70 39.85 -48.54
C SER A 6 32.81 40.94 -47.45
N GLN A 7 31.71 41.16 -46.74
CA GLN A 7 31.69 41.93 -45.50
C GLN A 7 31.69 40.95 -44.34
N THR A 8 32.80 40.91 -43.63
CA THR A 8 32.94 40.31 -42.31
C THR A 8 32.22 41.14 -41.26
N LYS A 9 31.23 40.54 -40.61
CA LYS A 9 30.60 41.12 -39.41
C LYS A 9 31.49 40.83 -38.16
N PRO A 10 31.62 41.77 -37.21
CA PRO A 10 32.38 41.54 -35.99
C PRO A 10 31.65 40.63 -35.01
N LEU A 11 32.43 39.79 -34.29
CA LEU A 11 31.96 39.01 -33.16
C LEU A 11 31.31 39.90 -32.09
N GLN A 12 30.04 39.63 -31.79
CA GLN A 12 29.40 40.19 -30.63
C GLN A 12 29.93 39.52 -29.35
N SER A 13 30.37 40.36 -28.42
CA SER A 13 30.82 40.05 -27.10
C SER A 13 29.83 39.17 -26.33
N SER A 14 30.36 38.13 -25.67
CA SER A 14 29.67 37.32 -24.66
C SER A 14 29.01 38.26 -23.63
N LYS A 15 27.69 38.25 -23.60
CA LYS A 15 26.92 38.78 -22.48
C LYS A 15 27.23 37.91 -21.28
N GLN A 16 27.97 38.43 -20.31
CA GLN A 16 28.00 37.95 -18.95
C GLN A 16 26.57 37.90 -18.43
N THR A 17 26.06 36.72 -18.20
CA THR A 17 24.86 36.49 -17.38
C THR A 17 25.22 36.92 -15.96
N ASN A 18 24.83 38.12 -15.61
CA ASN A 18 24.81 38.55 -14.21
C ASN A 18 23.82 37.62 -13.49
N GLY A 19 24.35 36.72 -12.65
CA GLY A 19 23.64 36.02 -11.61
C GLY A 19 23.11 37.05 -10.59
N LYS A 20 21.96 37.63 -10.85
CA LYS A 20 21.13 38.17 -9.79
C LYS A 20 20.40 36.98 -9.19
N ASP A 21 20.90 36.45 -8.09
CA ASP A 21 20.08 35.69 -7.16
C ASP A 21 18.95 36.63 -6.71
N LEU A 22 17.82 36.52 -7.40
CA LEU A 22 16.56 37.14 -6.98
C LEU A 22 16.12 36.38 -5.74
N HIS A 23 16.45 36.89 -4.56
CA HIS A 23 15.79 36.52 -3.32
C HIS A 23 14.32 36.85 -3.47
N THR A 24 13.50 35.89 -3.92
CA THR A 24 12.05 36.03 -3.97
C THR A 24 11.51 35.86 -2.57
N ALA A 25 10.69 36.82 -2.17
CA ALA A 25 9.97 36.71 -0.89
C ALA A 25 8.92 35.60 -1.03
N GLN A 26 8.96 34.59 -0.16
CA GLN A 26 8.04 33.47 -0.13
C GLN A 26 7.32 33.39 1.21
N THR A 27 6.07 32.95 1.21
CA THR A 27 5.35 32.64 2.45
C THR A 27 5.76 31.27 2.99
N GLY A 28 5.54 31.02 4.30
CA GLY A 28 5.80 29.71 4.89
C GLY A 28 5.03 28.58 4.20
N ALA A 29 3.80 28.84 3.73
CA ALA A 29 3.01 27.90 2.96
C ALA A 29 3.69 27.54 1.62
N GLN A 30 4.23 28.52 0.90
CA GLN A 30 4.95 28.27 -0.34
C GLN A 30 6.21 27.42 -0.10
N VAL A 31 6.97 27.71 0.95
CA VAL A 31 8.15 26.92 1.30
C VAL A 31 7.78 25.48 1.64
N LEU A 32 6.76 25.27 2.49
CA LEU A 32 6.28 23.91 2.82
C LEU A 32 5.89 23.13 1.56
N VAL A 33 5.15 23.77 0.66
CA VAL A 33 4.67 23.13 -0.58
C VAL A 33 5.85 22.81 -1.52
N GLU A 34 6.86 23.67 -1.62
CA GLU A 34 8.08 23.39 -2.40
C GLU A 34 8.80 22.14 -1.90
N HIS A 35 8.91 21.97 -0.58
CA HIS A 35 9.57 20.80 0.02
C HIS A 35 8.80 19.50 -0.26
N ILE A 36 7.46 19.51 -0.22
CA ILE A 36 6.67 18.31 -0.55
C ILE A 36 6.65 18.03 -2.07
N ALA A 37 6.62 19.07 -2.90
CA ALA A 37 6.73 18.96 -4.36
C ALA A 37 8.06 18.33 -4.80
N ALA A 38 9.17 18.74 -4.16
CA ALA A 38 10.50 18.18 -4.43
C ALA A 38 10.59 16.67 -4.18
N ARG A 39 9.67 16.09 -3.38
CA ARG A 39 9.58 14.65 -3.09
C ARG A 39 8.56 13.92 -3.96
N GLY A 40 8.08 14.59 -5.03
CA GLY A 40 7.25 13.99 -6.06
C GLY A 40 5.76 13.94 -5.74
N VAL A 41 5.31 14.68 -4.72
CA VAL A 41 3.87 14.83 -4.42
C VAL A 41 3.17 15.51 -5.58
N LYS A 42 2.09 14.94 -6.06
CA LYS A 42 1.23 15.49 -7.12
C LYS A 42 -0.17 15.84 -6.63
N HIS A 43 -0.63 15.14 -5.61
CA HIS A 43 -1.95 15.34 -5.04
C HIS A 43 -1.85 15.55 -3.53
N LEU A 44 -2.65 16.49 -3.02
CA LEU A 44 -2.84 16.78 -1.61
C LEU A 44 -4.27 16.39 -1.24
N TYR A 45 -4.44 15.28 -0.55
CA TYR A 45 -5.75 14.74 -0.18
C TYR A 45 -6.23 15.30 1.14
N GLY A 46 -7.52 15.61 1.29
CA GLY A 46 -8.00 16.02 2.60
C GLY A 46 -9.39 16.62 2.68
N VAL A 47 -9.73 17.00 3.91
CA VAL A 47 -10.86 17.86 4.26
C VAL A 47 -10.26 19.09 4.96
N PRO A 48 -10.27 20.27 4.33
CA PRO A 48 -9.52 21.43 4.81
C PRO A 48 -10.23 22.13 5.96
N GLY A 49 -9.44 22.82 6.78
CA GLY A 49 -9.93 23.84 7.70
C GLY A 49 -10.13 25.19 7.03
N GLY A 50 -10.80 26.10 7.73
CA GLY A 50 -11.00 27.48 7.25
C GLY A 50 -9.87 28.44 7.63
N ASP A 51 -8.71 27.94 8.04
CA ASP A 51 -7.56 28.76 8.49
C ASP A 51 -6.35 28.57 7.55
N CYS A 52 -5.18 28.27 8.04
CA CYS A 52 -3.96 28.13 7.24
C CYS A 52 -3.97 26.97 6.23
N SER A 53 -4.88 26.02 6.35
CA SER A 53 -5.13 25.04 5.28
C SER A 53 -5.38 25.70 3.91
N LEU A 54 -6.09 26.85 3.89
CA LEU A 54 -6.39 27.58 2.65
C LEU A 54 -5.11 28.17 2.02
N ASP A 55 -4.19 28.68 2.83
CA ASP A 55 -2.91 29.21 2.37
C ASP A 55 -2.05 28.10 1.73
N ILE A 56 -2.09 26.88 2.28
CA ILE A 56 -1.37 25.72 1.75
C ILE A 56 -2.00 25.25 0.44
N ILE A 57 -3.35 25.16 0.36
CA ILE A 57 -4.05 24.75 -0.87
C ILE A 57 -3.74 25.72 -2.01
N GLU A 58 -3.79 27.03 -1.76
CA GLU A 58 -3.47 28.04 -2.77
C GLU A 58 -2.01 27.92 -3.25
N ALA A 59 -1.08 27.67 -2.33
CA ALA A 59 0.32 27.47 -2.68
C ALA A 59 0.51 26.17 -3.51
N ALA A 60 -0.18 25.09 -3.13
CA ALA A 60 -0.14 23.79 -3.81
C ALA A 60 -0.63 23.89 -5.27
N GLU A 61 -1.78 24.49 -5.48
CA GLU A 61 -2.35 24.69 -6.83
C GLU A 61 -1.42 25.53 -7.73
N LYS A 62 -0.80 26.59 -7.19
CA LYS A 62 0.19 27.41 -7.92
C LYS A 62 1.44 26.64 -8.33
N MET A 63 1.76 25.55 -7.62
CA MET A 63 2.89 24.68 -7.91
C MET A 63 2.51 23.42 -8.68
N GLY A 64 1.25 23.27 -9.08
CA GLY A 64 0.76 22.14 -9.85
C GLY A 64 0.50 20.89 -9.01
N ILE A 65 0.36 21.03 -7.68
CA ILE A 65 -0.14 19.99 -6.78
C ILE A 65 -1.64 20.21 -6.61
N SER A 66 -2.45 19.29 -7.14
CA SER A 66 -3.91 19.40 -7.06
C SER A 66 -4.42 19.02 -5.67
N PHE A 67 -5.30 19.85 -5.09
CA PHE A 67 -6.00 19.50 -3.87
C PHE A 67 -7.20 18.61 -4.19
N ILE A 68 -7.26 17.43 -3.57
CA ILE A 68 -8.33 16.44 -3.73
C ILE A 68 -9.22 16.46 -2.49
N LEU A 69 -10.41 17.03 -2.63
CA LEU A 69 -11.41 17.06 -1.57
C LEU A 69 -12.01 15.66 -1.38
N THR A 70 -11.72 15.04 -0.25
CA THR A 70 -12.29 13.75 0.14
C THR A 70 -13.55 13.94 0.99
N ARG A 71 -14.23 12.87 1.33
CA ARG A 71 -15.42 12.93 2.20
C ARG A 71 -15.09 12.65 3.65
N THR A 72 -13.94 12.00 3.87
CA THR A 72 -13.40 11.77 5.21
C THR A 72 -11.88 11.91 5.22
N GLU A 73 -11.32 12.36 6.31
CA GLU A 73 -9.86 12.50 6.50
C GLU A 73 -9.17 11.12 6.55
N ASN A 74 -9.89 10.12 7.04
CA ASN A 74 -9.42 8.73 7.03
C ASN A 74 -9.20 8.24 5.60
N ALA A 75 -10.17 8.46 4.70
CA ALA A 75 -10.05 8.10 3.30
C ALA A 75 -8.96 8.91 2.59
N ALA A 76 -8.80 10.20 2.94
CA ALA A 76 -7.70 11.03 2.43
C ALA A 76 -6.35 10.39 2.69
N ALA A 77 -6.11 9.94 3.93
CA ALA A 77 -4.86 9.27 4.28
C ALA A 77 -4.68 7.94 3.53
N MET A 78 -5.75 7.16 3.33
CA MET A 78 -5.71 5.91 2.56
C MET A 78 -5.42 6.14 1.07
N MET A 79 -6.00 7.19 0.46
CA MET A 79 -5.72 7.60 -0.92
C MET A 79 -4.26 8.02 -1.09
N ALA A 80 -3.77 8.89 -0.19
CA ALA A 80 -2.37 9.32 -0.19
C ALA A 80 -1.40 8.13 -0.04
N CYS A 81 -1.74 7.16 0.80
CA CYS A 81 -0.95 5.94 0.97
C CYS A 81 -0.89 5.10 -0.30
N SER A 82 -2.03 4.86 -0.95
CA SER A 82 -2.06 4.02 -2.15
C SER A 82 -1.33 4.64 -3.33
N GLU A 83 -1.42 5.97 -3.50
CA GLU A 83 -0.60 6.70 -4.47
C GLU A 83 0.90 6.58 -4.14
N ALA A 84 1.28 6.79 -2.88
CA ALA A 84 2.67 6.69 -2.44
C ALA A 84 3.24 5.27 -2.63
N GLU A 85 2.49 4.23 -2.28
CA GLU A 85 2.92 2.83 -2.50
C GLU A 85 3.15 2.54 -3.99
N LEU A 86 2.26 3.02 -4.86
CA LEU A 86 2.34 2.74 -6.29
C LEU A 86 3.45 3.52 -6.99
N THR A 87 3.65 4.77 -6.62
CA THR A 87 4.61 5.68 -7.28
C THR A 87 6.00 5.62 -6.66
N GLY A 88 6.12 5.13 -5.42
CA GLY A 88 7.36 5.19 -4.65
C GLY A 88 7.72 6.61 -4.19
N THR A 89 6.75 7.54 -4.17
CA THR A 89 6.92 8.93 -3.74
C THR A 89 6.36 9.15 -2.33
N LEU A 90 6.44 10.39 -1.83
CA LEU A 90 5.78 10.78 -0.59
C LEU A 90 4.29 11.03 -0.85
N GLY A 91 3.39 10.47 -0.01
CA GLY A 91 1.97 10.84 0.00
C GLY A 91 1.75 12.10 0.85
N ALA A 92 0.72 12.90 0.55
CA ALA A 92 0.43 14.11 1.32
C ALA A 92 -1.04 14.23 1.69
N VAL A 93 -1.29 14.58 2.95
CA VAL A 93 -2.63 14.74 3.55
C VAL A 93 -2.72 16.06 4.27
N LEU A 94 -3.83 16.77 4.09
CA LEU A 94 -4.12 18.04 4.75
C LEU A 94 -5.49 18.02 5.41
N THR A 95 -5.55 18.36 6.70
CA THR A 95 -6.81 18.40 7.43
C THR A 95 -6.91 19.62 8.35
N THR A 96 -8.13 19.91 8.80
CA THR A 96 -8.31 20.87 9.90
C THR A 96 -7.72 20.31 11.21
N ARG A 97 -7.49 21.20 12.17
CA ARG A 97 -7.15 20.84 13.57
C ARG A 97 -8.29 20.08 14.24
N GLY A 98 -7.98 19.42 15.34
CA GLY A 98 -8.96 18.76 16.19
C GLY A 98 -9.65 17.58 15.51
N PRO A 99 -10.92 17.72 15.08
CA PRO A 99 -11.70 16.62 14.50
C PRO A 99 -11.02 16.02 13.26
N GLY A 100 -10.37 16.84 12.41
CA GLY A 100 -9.68 16.33 11.23
C GLY A 100 -8.51 15.41 11.58
N VAL A 101 -7.72 15.78 12.59
CA VAL A 101 -6.63 14.92 13.09
C VAL A 101 -7.18 13.63 13.70
N ALA A 102 -8.24 13.74 14.51
CA ALA A 102 -8.86 12.58 15.15
C ALA A 102 -9.43 11.59 14.11
N ASN A 103 -10.13 12.10 13.09
CA ASN A 103 -10.68 11.28 12.01
C ASN A 103 -9.61 10.63 11.12
N ALA A 104 -8.47 11.30 10.88
CA ALA A 104 -7.38 10.75 10.08
C ALA A 104 -6.59 9.64 10.77
N ALA A 105 -6.68 9.50 12.09
CA ALA A 105 -5.81 8.65 12.91
C ALA A 105 -5.72 7.19 12.41
N ASN A 106 -6.84 6.57 11.98
CA ASN A 106 -6.83 5.23 11.41
C ASN A 106 -6.02 5.14 10.10
N GLY A 107 -6.16 6.13 9.21
CA GLY A 107 -5.39 6.17 7.96
C GLY A 107 -3.90 6.43 8.21
N VAL A 108 -3.54 7.26 9.21
CA VAL A 108 -2.15 7.46 9.62
C VAL A 108 -1.57 6.19 10.25
N ALA A 109 -2.35 5.46 11.06
CA ALA A 109 -1.96 4.17 11.62
C ALA A 109 -1.77 3.11 10.50
N TYR A 110 -2.62 3.15 9.45
CA TYR A 110 -2.43 2.33 8.25
C TYR A 110 -1.07 2.63 7.59
N ALA A 111 -0.75 3.90 7.35
CA ALA A 111 0.55 4.28 6.79
C ALA A 111 1.73 3.74 7.61
N SER A 112 1.64 3.82 8.94
CA SER A 112 2.67 3.33 9.85
C SER A 112 2.89 1.82 9.76
N LEU A 113 1.81 1.06 9.89
CA LEU A 113 1.88 -0.40 9.97
C LEU A 113 2.07 -1.07 8.60
N ASP A 114 1.60 -0.43 7.53
CA ASP A 114 1.81 -0.92 6.15
C ASP A 114 3.07 -0.35 5.48
N ARG A 115 3.89 0.42 6.23
CA ARG A 115 5.20 0.96 5.80
C ARG A 115 5.10 1.92 4.61
N VAL A 116 4.18 2.87 4.68
CA VAL A 116 3.93 3.84 3.62
C VAL A 116 4.39 5.24 4.04
N PRO A 117 5.25 5.90 3.25
CA PRO A 117 5.71 7.25 3.56
C PRO A 117 4.61 8.27 3.24
N ILE A 118 4.08 8.93 4.24
CA ILE A 118 3.18 10.08 4.06
C ILE A 118 3.60 11.25 4.96
N VAL A 119 3.33 12.47 4.52
CA VAL A 119 3.28 13.66 5.36
C VAL A 119 1.83 14.00 5.67
N PHE A 120 1.51 13.99 6.94
CA PHE A 120 0.21 14.41 7.45
C PHE A 120 0.33 15.84 8.01
N ILE A 121 -0.43 16.78 7.44
CA ILE A 121 -0.38 18.20 7.76
C ILE A 121 -1.74 18.59 8.36
N SER A 122 -1.73 19.31 9.47
CA SER A 122 -2.95 19.89 10.02
C SER A 122 -2.76 21.31 10.52
N ASP A 123 -3.85 22.05 10.56
CA ASP A 123 -3.87 23.34 11.23
C ASP A 123 -3.53 23.18 12.74
N GLY A 124 -2.86 24.18 13.28
CA GLY A 124 -2.63 24.39 14.70
C GLY A 124 -3.13 25.76 15.15
N TYR A 125 -2.88 26.11 16.38
CA TYR A 125 -3.13 27.44 16.92
C TYR A 125 -1.84 28.24 17.01
N ASP A 126 -1.90 29.52 16.71
CA ASP A 126 -0.80 30.45 16.99
C ASP A 126 -0.50 30.52 18.51
N ASN A 127 0.74 30.83 18.87
CA ASN A 127 1.16 30.84 20.27
C ASN A 127 0.41 31.88 21.11
N ASN A 128 -0.06 32.98 20.52
CA ASN A 128 -0.89 33.99 21.17
C ASN A 128 -2.33 33.54 21.43
N GLN A 129 -2.75 32.39 20.91
CA GLN A 129 -4.08 31.80 21.08
C GLN A 129 -4.10 30.72 22.18
N ALA A 130 -3.19 30.77 23.16
CA ALA A 130 -3.06 29.74 24.20
C ALA A 130 -4.34 29.53 25.06
N SER A 131 -5.17 30.56 25.19
CA SER A 131 -6.45 30.50 25.92
C SER A 131 -7.62 29.86 25.18
N VAL A 132 -7.47 29.58 23.87
CA VAL A 132 -8.51 28.94 23.05
C VAL A 132 -8.60 27.48 23.39
N SER A 133 -9.79 26.99 23.74
CA SER A 133 -10.07 25.57 24.05
C SER A 133 -10.82 24.85 22.94
N HIS A 134 -11.46 25.58 22.02
CA HIS A 134 -12.25 25.00 20.92
C HIS A 134 -11.36 24.13 20.01
N GLN A 135 -11.72 22.87 19.76
CA GLN A 135 -10.98 21.91 18.95
C GLN A 135 -9.50 21.69 19.38
N ARG A 136 -9.15 22.00 20.63
CA ARG A 136 -7.78 21.93 21.14
C ARG A 136 -7.56 20.70 22.00
N PHE A 137 -6.61 19.89 21.58
CA PHE A 137 -5.97 18.83 22.34
C PHE A 137 -4.55 18.65 21.82
N ASP A 138 -3.73 17.84 22.48
CA ASP A 138 -2.38 17.53 22.01
C ASP A 138 -2.46 16.53 20.84
N GLN A 139 -2.46 17.07 19.60
CA GLN A 139 -2.56 16.32 18.36
C GLN A 139 -1.31 15.46 18.13
N THR A 140 -0.13 15.99 18.50
CA THR A 140 1.12 15.26 18.40
C THR A 140 1.16 14.07 19.33
N ALA A 141 0.73 14.22 20.59
CA ALA A 141 0.66 13.13 21.55
C ALA A 141 -0.31 12.03 21.08
N MET A 142 -1.46 12.39 20.48
CA MET A 142 -2.41 11.44 19.92
C MET A 142 -1.79 10.60 18.80
N LEU A 143 -1.00 11.19 17.94
CA LEU A 143 -0.40 10.52 16.77
C LEU A 143 0.96 9.86 17.08
N SER A 144 1.63 10.23 18.16
CA SER A 144 3.00 9.82 18.48
C SER A 144 3.26 8.31 18.40
N PRO A 145 2.31 7.40 18.75
CA PRO A 145 2.55 5.96 18.64
C PRO A 145 2.63 5.43 17.20
N VAL A 146 2.13 6.20 16.24
CA VAL A 146 1.98 5.76 14.84
C VAL A 146 2.73 6.63 13.82
N ILE A 147 3.48 7.64 14.26
CA ILE A 147 4.30 8.49 13.39
C ILE A 147 5.79 8.29 13.66
N LYS A 148 6.63 8.55 12.67
CA LYS A 148 8.09 8.49 12.80
C LYS A 148 8.68 9.74 13.43
N GLY A 149 7.99 10.87 13.30
CA GLY A 149 8.38 12.16 13.85
C GLY A 149 7.32 13.22 13.62
N ALA A 150 7.44 14.30 14.36
CA ALA A 150 6.55 15.45 14.24
C ALA A 150 7.33 16.76 14.23
N LEU A 151 6.77 17.77 13.57
CA LEU A 151 7.30 19.15 13.53
C LEU A 151 6.12 20.10 13.70
N ARG A 152 6.31 21.11 14.57
CA ARG A 152 5.39 22.24 14.68
C ARG A 152 6.02 23.45 14.00
N LEU A 153 5.31 23.97 12.99
CA LEU A 153 5.70 25.18 12.27
C LEU A 153 4.92 26.38 12.85
N ASP A 154 5.42 26.91 13.94
CA ASP A 154 4.84 28.08 14.62
C ASP A 154 5.63 29.37 14.37
N ASP A 155 6.85 29.25 13.86
CA ASP A 155 7.68 30.36 13.41
C ASP A 155 8.45 29.97 12.14
N VAL A 156 8.82 30.95 11.33
CA VAL A 156 9.57 30.75 10.08
C VAL A 156 10.96 30.14 10.29
N THR A 157 11.52 30.26 11.48
CA THR A 157 12.82 29.65 11.85
C THR A 157 12.75 28.12 11.92
N ALA A 158 11.55 27.54 12.01
CA ALA A 158 11.36 26.10 12.00
C ALA A 158 11.34 25.49 10.57
N LEU A 159 11.15 26.31 9.53
CA LEU A 159 11.05 25.84 8.13
C LEU A 159 12.25 24.99 7.66
N PRO A 160 13.51 25.26 8.02
CA PRO A 160 14.65 24.43 7.63
C PRO A 160 14.58 22.98 8.14
N ALA A 161 13.76 22.69 9.16
CA ALA A 161 13.61 21.33 9.69
C ALA A 161 12.69 20.44 8.84
N ILE A 162 11.95 21.02 7.88
CA ILE A 162 11.00 20.28 7.01
C ILE A 162 11.71 19.16 6.26
N ASP A 163 12.85 19.44 5.62
CA ASP A 163 13.58 18.44 4.83
C ASP A 163 13.94 17.21 5.65
N GLY A 164 14.52 17.43 6.83
CA GLY A 164 14.90 16.33 7.72
C GLY A 164 13.70 15.46 8.15
N LEU A 165 12.54 16.09 8.39
CA LEU A 165 11.33 15.35 8.74
C LEU A 165 10.78 14.57 7.54
N LEU A 166 10.70 15.18 6.35
CA LEU A 166 10.20 14.50 5.16
C LEU A 166 11.13 13.35 4.73
N ASP A 167 12.44 13.53 4.87
CA ASP A 167 13.40 12.46 4.61
C ASP A 167 13.30 11.33 5.64
N LEU A 168 12.95 11.63 6.88
CA LEU A 168 12.62 10.61 7.88
C LEU A 168 11.43 9.74 7.43
N ALA A 169 10.41 10.31 6.77
CA ALA A 169 9.26 9.53 6.27
C ALA A 169 9.67 8.45 5.28
N ILE A 170 10.60 8.76 4.37
CA ILE A 170 11.00 7.87 3.26
C ILE A 170 12.23 7.00 3.56
N SER A 171 13.04 7.33 4.57
CA SER A 171 14.27 6.62 4.89
C SER A 171 14.04 5.43 5.83
N GLY A 172 14.94 4.44 5.77
CA GLY A 172 14.84 3.23 6.59
C GLY A 172 13.55 2.46 6.36
N ARG A 173 12.80 2.15 7.42
CA ARG A 173 11.41 1.65 7.30
C ARG A 173 10.50 2.85 7.02
N PRO A 174 9.91 2.96 5.82
CA PRO A 174 9.04 4.09 5.51
C PRO A 174 7.84 4.17 6.46
N GLY A 175 7.30 5.38 6.62
CA GLY A 175 6.12 5.59 7.47
C GLY A 175 5.74 7.05 7.58
N PRO A 176 4.64 7.36 8.27
CA PRO A 176 4.10 8.71 8.35
C PRO A 176 4.93 9.64 9.24
N VAL A 177 4.93 10.91 8.84
CA VAL A 177 5.39 12.03 9.66
C VAL A 177 4.27 13.07 9.79
N TYR A 178 4.32 13.88 10.83
CA TYR A 178 3.28 14.85 11.13
C TYR A 178 3.83 16.28 11.16
N ILE A 179 3.10 17.20 10.53
CA ILE A 179 3.40 18.64 10.59
C ILE A 179 2.17 19.39 11.09
N GLU A 180 2.29 20.04 12.24
CA GLU A 180 1.31 21.00 12.72
C GLU A 180 1.73 22.41 12.28
N VAL A 181 0.87 23.12 11.56
CA VAL A 181 1.15 24.46 11.03
C VAL A 181 0.32 25.53 11.69
N THR A 182 0.88 26.73 11.87
CA THR A 182 0.15 27.89 12.40
C THR A 182 -0.07 28.94 11.33
N ALA A 183 -1.15 29.72 11.46
CA ALA A 183 -1.46 30.77 10.50
C ALA A 183 -0.34 31.83 10.43
N GLN A 184 0.23 32.18 11.57
CA GLN A 184 1.35 33.12 11.63
C GLN A 184 2.54 32.62 10.79
N CYS A 185 2.96 31.36 10.94
CA CYS A 185 4.08 30.81 10.19
C CYS A 185 3.75 30.71 8.69
N MET A 186 2.57 30.23 8.34
CA MET A 186 2.18 30.00 6.92
C MET A 186 2.05 31.30 6.12
N ARG A 187 1.62 32.41 6.77
CA ARG A 187 1.41 33.72 6.11
C ARG A 187 2.62 34.64 6.15
N ASN A 188 3.54 34.44 7.09
CA ASN A 188 4.75 35.25 7.18
C ASN A 188 5.63 35.05 5.95
N THR A 189 6.14 36.19 5.45
CA THR A 189 7.03 36.20 4.29
C THR A 189 8.48 36.16 4.76
N ILE A 190 9.26 35.32 4.13
CA ILE A 190 10.70 35.18 4.32
C ILE A 190 11.46 35.45 3.04
N LEU A 191 12.65 35.98 3.17
CA LEU A 191 13.60 36.05 2.05
C LEU A 191 14.35 34.72 2.02
N THR A 192 14.01 33.85 1.05
CA THR A 192 14.60 32.52 1.00
C THR A 192 15.72 32.40 0.00
N GLY A 193 16.80 31.76 0.45
CA GLY A 193 17.78 31.09 -0.39
C GLY A 193 17.76 29.56 -0.16
N CYS A 194 16.73 29.03 0.52
CA CYS A 194 16.62 27.60 0.81
C CYS A 194 15.86 26.90 -0.31
N LEU A 195 16.58 26.46 -1.34
CA LEU A 195 16.05 25.44 -2.24
C LEU A 195 15.95 24.11 -1.48
N PRO A 196 14.89 23.30 -1.69
CA PRO A 196 14.79 21.97 -1.12
C PRO A 196 16.04 21.18 -1.47
N VAL A 197 16.77 20.75 -0.46
CA VAL A 197 17.90 19.85 -0.64
C VAL A 197 17.33 18.44 -0.81
N ARG A 198 17.33 17.95 -2.04
CA ARG A 198 16.96 16.57 -2.31
C ARG A 198 18.03 15.65 -1.74
N ILE A 199 17.88 15.23 -0.50
CA ILE A 199 18.70 14.16 0.06
C ILE A 199 18.17 12.87 -0.60
N ALA A 200 19.04 12.15 -1.29
CA ALA A 200 18.68 10.82 -1.76
C ALA A 200 18.26 10.00 -0.53
N PRO A 201 17.13 9.28 -0.57
CA PRO A 201 16.75 8.40 0.53
C PRO A 201 17.95 7.54 0.89
N SER A 202 18.22 7.38 2.19
CA SER A 202 19.34 6.54 2.63
C SER A 202 19.07 5.13 2.12
N THR A 203 19.80 4.72 1.10
CA THR A 203 19.80 3.35 0.63
C THR A 203 20.41 2.49 1.73
N PHE A 204 19.85 1.32 1.95
CA PHE A 204 20.46 0.35 2.83
C PHE A 204 21.87 0.05 2.32
N GLY A 205 22.86 0.07 3.21
CA GLY A 205 24.22 -0.32 2.84
C GLY A 205 24.25 -1.78 2.32
N PRO A 206 25.31 -2.17 1.60
CA PRO A 206 25.48 -3.54 1.19
C PRO A 206 25.55 -4.46 2.42
N PRO A 207 25.00 -5.68 2.35
CA PRO A 207 25.20 -6.68 3.39
C PRO A 207 26.69 -6.95 3.61
N THR A 208 27.09 -7.30 4.84
CA THR A 208 28.49 -7.61 5.11
C THR A 208 28.92 -8.89 4.38
N VAL A 209 30.14 -8.92 3.90
CA VAL A 209 30.70 -10.09 3.20
C VAL A 209 30.67 -11.34 4.08
N GLU A 210 30.87 -11.15 5.38
CA GLU A 210 30.86 -12.24 6.36
C GLU A 210 29.46 -12.84 6.54
N ALA A 211 28.45 -11.99 6.70
CA ALA A 211 27.05 -12.44 6.77
C ALA A 211 26.63 -13.19 5.48
N LEU A 212 27.01 -12.68 4.30
CA LEU A 212 26.74 -13.34 3.03
C LEU A 212 27.42 -14.71 2.92
N LYS A 213 28.69 -14.85 3.36
CA LYS A 213 29.40 -16.14 3.38
C LYS A 213 28.71 -17.16 4.30
N LEU A 214 28.27 -16.72 5.49
CA LEU A 214 27.54 -17.58 6.42
C LEU A 214 26.17 -18.00 5.82
N ALA A 215 25.46 -17.08 5.22
CA ALA A 215 24.18 -17.36 4.55
C ALA A 215 24.37 -18.36 3.41
N HIS A 216 25.39 -18.16 2.56
CA HIS A 216 25.75 -19.09 1.51
C HIS A 216 26.04 -20.51 2.06
N GLY A 217 26.79 -20.60 3.18
CA GLY A 217 27.06 -21.88 3.84
C GLY A 217 25.78 -22.59 4.31
N LEU A 218 24.81 -21.84 4.87
CA LEU A 218 23.51 -22.39 5.26
C LEU A 218 22.71 -22.92 4.07
N VAL A 219 22.66 -22.15 2.97
CA VAL A 219 21.90 -22.55 1.76
C VAL A 219 22.54 -23.74 1.07
N LEU A 220 23.87 -23.79 0.95
CA LEU A 220 24.58 -24.95 0.36
C LEU A 220 24.46 -26.22 1.21
N GLY A 221 24.34 -26.07 2.52
CA GLY A 221 24.14 -27.20 3.45
C GLY A 221 22.70 -27.71 3.48
N SER A 222 21.76 -26.99 2.89
CA SER A 222 20.35 -27.37 2.84
C SER A 222 20.05 -28.20 1.58
N GLN A 223 19.23 -29.23 1.74
CA GLN A 223 18.72 -30.06 0.65
C GLN A 223 17.32 -29.62 0.22
N ARG A 224 16.51 -29.20 1.18
CA ARG A 224 15.09 -28.86 0.98
C ARG A 224 14.74 -27.49 1.55
N PRO A 225 15.35 -26.40 1.01
CA PRO A 225 15.01 -25.05 1.43
C PRO A 225 13.62 -24.66 0.95
N ILE A 226 12.95 -23.77 1.72
CA ILE A 226 11.74 -23.05 1.30
C ILE A 226 12.08 -21.56 1.32
N LEU A 227 11.61 -20.83 0.32
CA LEU A 227 11.75 -19.37 0.23
C LEU A 227 10.41 -18.69 0.55
N VAL A 228 10.39 -17.84 1.58
CA VAL A 228 9.26 -16.97 1.92
C VAL A 228 9.61 -15.54 1.55
N VAL A 229 8.82 -14.92 0.67
CA VAL A 229 9.06 -13.55 0.20
C VAL A 229 8.07 -12.57 0.83
N GLY A 230 8.57 -11.44 1.34
CA GLY A 230 7.78 -10.45 2.06
C GLY A 230 7.76 -9.07 1.39
N LEU A 231 7.08 -8.14 2.05
CA LEU A 231 6.75 -6.81 1.52
C LEU A 231 7.97 -5.96 1.10
N GLN A 232 9.14 -6.19 1.70
CA GLN A 232 10.36 -5.46 1.35
C GLN A 232 10.90 -5.86 -0.04
N CYS A 233 10.36 -6.94 -0.64
CA CYS A 233 10.76 -7.43 -1.97
C CYS A 233 10.01 -6.74 -3.11
N ARG A 234 9.09 -5.82 -2.85
CA ARG A 234 8.24 -5.19 -3.87
C ARG A 234 8.96 -4.15 -4.73
N ASP A 235 10.13 -3.66 -4.32
CA ASP A 235 10.98 -2.84 -5.20
C ASP A 235 11.36 -3.59 -6.47
N LYS A 236 11.36 -2.89 -7.61
CA LYS A 236 11.59 -3.51 -8.94
C LYS A 236 12.96 -4.19 -9.05
N ASN A 237 14.01 -3.60 -8.46
CA ASN A 237 15.35 -4.17 -8.53
C ASN A 237 15.45 -5.40 -7.62
N VAL A 238 14.87 -5.31 -6.41
CA VAL A 238 14.78 -6.45 -5.48
C VAL A 238 13.99 -7.59 -6.11
N THR A 239 12.78 -7.30 -6.64
CA THR A 239 11.94 -8.29 -7.33
C THR A 239 12.70 -9.01 -8.44
N LYS A 240 13.40 -8.26 -9.31
CA LYS A 240 14.17 -8.84 -10.42
C LYS A 240 15.29 -9.75 -9.93
N ALA A 241 16.08 -9.31 -8.97
CA ALA A 241 17.19 -10.09 -8.42
C ALA A 241 16.68 -11.33 -7.66
N LEU A 242 15.60 -11.19 -6.89
CA LEU A 242 14.99 -12.28 -6.15
C LEU A 242 14.40 -13.36 -7.07
N ARG A 243 13.71 -12.99 -8.15
CA ARG A 243 13.22 -13.95 -9.16
C ARG A 243 14.38 -14.79 -9.74
N ALA A 244 15.50 -14.14 -10.07
CA ALA A 244 16.69 -14.86 -10.58
C ALA A 244 17.27 -15.82 -9.53
N PHE A 245 17.34 -15.40 -8.25
CA PHE A 245 17.80 -16.26 -7.16
C PHE A 245 16.85 -17.45 -6.94
N ALA A 246 15.53 -17.22 -6.88
CA ALA A 246 14.53 -18.27 -6.73
C ALA A 246 14.61 -19.29 -7.85
N HIS A 247 14.67 -18.84 -9.11
CA HIS A 247 14.77 -19.73 -10.27
C HIS A 247 16.04 -20.58 -10.28
N LYS A 248 17.14 -20.06 -9.76
CA LYS A 248 18.38 -20.84 -9.65
C LYS A 248 18.34 -21.84 -8.50
N LEU A 249 17.73 -21.45 -7.37
CA LEU A 249 17.59 -22.32 -6.20
C LEU A 249 16.58 -23.46 -6.42
N GLN A 250 15.59 -23.28 -7.27
CA GLN A 250 14.56 -24.28 -7.62
C GLN A 250 13.85 -24.88 -6.38
N CYS A 251 13.36 -24.03 -5.48
CA CYS A 251 12.63 -24.42 -4.30
C CYS A 251 11.19 -23.89 -4.31
N PRO A 252 10.30 -24.42 -3.44
CA PRO A 252 8.98 -23.82 -3.23
C PRO A 252 9.11 -22.37 -2.75
N VAL A 253 8.39 -21.44 -3.40
CA VAL A 253 8.29 -20.04 -3.00
C VAL A 253 6.91 -19.78 -2.43
N PHE A 254 6.86 -19.24 -1.23
CA PHE A 254 5.64 -18.75 -0.60
C PHE A 254 5.70 -17.23 -0.50
N SER A 255 4.63 -16.57 -0.91
CA SER A 255 4.53 -15.11 -0.81
C SER A 255 3.70 -14.72 0.42
N THR A 256 4.09 -13.66 1.12
CA THR A 256 3.15 -13.00 2.04
C THR A 256 2.05 -12.28 1.24
N TYR A 257 0.96 -11.88 1.89
CA TYR A 257 -0.14 -11.21 1.19
C TYR A 257 0.29 -9.88 0.54
N LYS A 258 1.13 -9.09 1.22
CA LYS A 258 1.63 -7.83 0.67
C LYS A 258 2.67 -8.01 -0.45
N ALA A 259 3.33 -9.15 -0.49
CA ALA A 259 4.29 -9.48 -1.52
C ALA A 259 3.68 -10.21 -2.74
N LYS A 260 2.34 -10.31 -2.81
CA LYS A 260 1.66 -10.87 -3.99
C LYS A 260 2.13 -10.15 -5.26
N GLY A 261 2.49 -10.94 -6.29
CA GLY A 261 3.06 -10.44 -7.54
C GLY A 261 4.59 -10.29 -7.55
N VAL A 262 5.29 -10.39 -6.41
CA VAL A 262 6.77 -10.49 -6.40
C VAL A 262 7.20 -11.72 -7.20
N MET A 263 6.54 -12.87 -7.01
CA MET A 263 6.56 -13.99 -7.95
C MET A 263 5.23 -13.99 -8.71
N PRO A 264 5.26 -14.08 -10.06
CA PRO A 264 4.04 -14.15 -10.86
C PRO A 264 3.22 -15.39 -10.52
N GLU A 265 1.87 -15.28 -10.59
CA GLU A 265 0.99 -16.44 -10.34
C GLU A 265 1.25 -17.60 -11.32
N ALA A 266 1.66 -17.30 -12.55
CA ALA A 266 1.99 -18.31 -13.54
C ALA A 266 3.34 -19.00 -13.28
N ASP A 267 4.17 -18.46 -12.38
CA ASP A 267 5.49 -19.05 -12.08
C ASP A 267 5.32 -20.43 -11.43
N PRO A 268 6.00 -21.47 -11.94
CA PRO A 268 5.87 -22.82 -11.41
C PRO A 268 6.45 -22.99 -10.00
N GLN A 269 7.31 -22.07 -9.55
CA GLN A 269 7.91 -22.11 -8.22
C GLN A 269 7.03 -21.42 -7.16
N LEU A 270 6.12 -20.52 -7.56
CA LEU A 270 5.15 -19.96 -6.61
C LEU A 270 4.22 -21.08 -6.15
N SER A 271 4.39 -21.50 -4.92
CA SER A 271 3.71 -22.64 -4.32
C SER A 271 2.47 -22.24 -3.52
N GLY A 272 2.37 -20.98 -3.10
CA GLY A 272 1.22 -20.46 -2.36
C GLY A 272 1.53 -19.22 -1.53
N TYR A 273 0.67 -18.97 -0.54
CA TYR A 273 0.78 -17.83 0.36
C TYR A 273 1.11 -18.28 1.78
N PHE A 274 2.11 -17.61 2.38
CA PHE A 274 2.52 -17.88 3.76
C PHE A 274 1.60 -17.13 4.73
N ILE A 275 0.93 -17.88 5.60
CA ILE A 275 0.03 -17.35 6.61
C ILE A 275 0.30 -17.90 8.01
N ASN A 276 1.34 -18.73 8.18
CA ASN A 276 1.63 -19.50 9.39
C ASN A 276 0.40 -20.36 9.81
N GLY A 277 -0.32 -20.91 8.82
CA GLY A 277 -1.59 -21.63 8.96
C GLY A 277 -1.47 -23.15 8.82
N ALA A 278 -2.60 -23.78 8.53
CA ALA A 278 -2.67 -25.23 8.34
C ALA A 278 -2.37 -25.65 6.89
N ALA A 279 -2.59 -24.77 5.93
CA ALA A 279 -2.48 -25.14 4.52
C ALA A 279 -1.05 -25.47 4.09
N GLU A 280 -0.08 -24.67 4.54
CA GLU A 280 1.34 -24.85 4.20
C GLU A 280 2.08 -25.80 5.14
N GLU A 281 1.48 -26.26 6.24
CA GLU A 281 2.16 -26.97 7.33
C GLU A 281 2.88 -28.24 6.85
N GLU A 282 2.24 -29.04 6.01
CA GLU A 282 2.84 -30.28 5.46
C GLU A 282 4.13 -29.98 4.68
N THR A 283 4.09 -28.96 3.85
CA THR A 283 5.25 -28.54 3.03
C THR A 283 6.40 -28.04 3.92
N PHE A 284 6.10 -27.18 4.90
CA PHE A 284 7.11 -26.60 5.79
C PHE A 284 7.75 -27.63 6.72
N ARG A 285 7.04 -28.69 7.09
CA ARG A 285 7.62 -29.82 7.87
C ARG A 285 8.66 -30.63 7.09
N CYS A 286 8.60 -30.60 5.76
CA CYS A 286 9.58 -31.24 4.90
C CYS A 286 10.84 -30.39 4.66
N ALA A 287 10.86 -29.13 5.11
CA ALA A 287 11.96 -28.21 4.92
C ALA A 287 13.05 -28.40 5.98
N ASP A 288 14.31 -28.28 5.56
CA ASP A 288 15.48 -28.24 6.45
C ASP A 288 16.04 -26.81 6.64
N LEU A 289 15.55 -25.85 5.83
CA LEU A 289 15.88 -24.44 5.92
C LEU A 289 14.68 -23.60 5.46
N ILE A 290 14.31 -22.59 6.21
CA ILE A 290 13.33 -21.56 5.80
C ILE A 290 14.12 -20.27 5.53
N ILE A 291 14.03 -19.75 4.33
CA ILE A 291 14.65 -18.49 3.93
C ILE A 291 13.55 -17.42 3.94
N MET A 292 13.57 -16.55 4.95
CA MET A 292 12.70 -15.38 5.05
C MET A 292 13.36 -14.23 4.31
N PHE A 293 12.86 -13.85 3.14
CA PHE A 293 13.47 -12.82 2.30
C PHE A 293 12.57 -11.58 2.26
N GLY A 294 13.02 -10.51 2.90
CA GLY A 294 12.30 -9.24 2.95
C GLY A 294 10.95 -9.27 3.65
N ALA A 295 10.73 -10.22 4.56
CA ALA A 295 9.53 -10.27 5.38
C ALA A 295 9.58 -9.20 6.49
N ASP A 296 8.47 -8.49 6.72
CA ASP A 296 8.34 -7.55 7.84
C ASP A 296 7.46 -8.18 8.94
N PRO A 297 7.77 -7.99 10.23
CA PRO A 297 6.98 -8.53 11.33
C PRO A 297 5.48 -8.21 11.29
N VAL A 298 5.07 -7.12 10.65
CA VAL A 298 3.64 -6.75 10.49
C VAL A 298 2.86 -7.73 9.62
N GLU A 299 3.54 -8.53 8.80
CA GLU A 299 2.91 -9.47 7.87
C GLU A 299 2.48 -10.78 8.54
N PHE A 300 3.00 -11.05 9.75
CA PHE A 300 2.69 -12.29 10.46
C PHE A 300 1.41 -12.15 11.30
N PRO A 301 0.58 -13.21 11.35
CA PRO A 301 -0.55 -13.23 12.26
C PRO A 301 -0.06 -13.30 13.73
N PRO A 302 -0.90 -12.89 14.71
CA PRO A 302 -0.55 -12.92 16.13
C PRO A 302 -0.61 -14.34 16.70
N THR A 303 0.08 -15.27 16.07
CA THR A 303 0.16 -16.69 16.45
C THR A 303 1.62 -17.10 16.58
N ALA A 304 1.90 -18.07 17.45
CA ALA A 304 3.25 -18.60 17.56
C ALA A 304 3.72 -19.19 16.21
N PHE A 305 5.00 -18.97 15.91
CA PHE A 305 5.61 -19.54 14.71
C PHE A 305 5.66 -21.07 14.81
N LYS A 306 5.02 -21.74 13.88
CA LYS A 306 4.82 -23.20 13.93
C LYS A 306 6.07 -24.01 13.61
N TYR A 307 7.06 -23.41 12.94
CA TYR A 307 8.21 -24.09 12.35
C TYR A 307 9.53 -23.81 13.09
N GLY A 308 9.47 -23.54 14.39
CA GLY A 308 10.63 -23.16 15.22
C GLY A 308 11.74 -24.22 15.35
N SER A 309 11.48 -25.47 14.96
CA SER A 309 12.50 -26.53 14.90
C SER A 309 13.37 -26.46 13.64
N THR A 310 12.90 -25.79 12.58
CA THR A 310 13.62 -25.61 11.32
C THR A 310 14.45 -24.33 11.40
N LYS A 311 15.70 -24.37 10.92
CA LYS A 311 16.56 -23.18 10.86
C LYS A 311 15.93 -22.11 9.98
N VAL A 312 15.96 -20.86 10.44
CA VAL A 312 15.50 -19.70 9.68
C VAL A 312 16.71 -18.85 9.31
N LEU A 313 16.89 -18.61 8.01
CA LEU A 313 17.82 -17.62 7.44
C LEU A 313 17.00 -16.40 7.04
N GLU A 314 17.33 -15.24 7.57
CA GLU A 314 16.62 -14.01 7.28
C GLU A 314 17.48 -13.06 6.43
N PHE A 315 16.88 -12.49 5.37
CA PHE A 315 17.39 -11.33 4.64
C PHE A 315 16.42 -10.16 4.85
N THR A 316 16.94 -9.04 5.34
CA THR A 316 16.10 -7.88 5.67
C THR A 316 16.83 -6.57 5.40
N ASN A 317 16.08 -5.52 5.05
CA ASN A 317 16.61 -4.16 4.94
C ASN A 317 16.50 -3.37 6.25
N ALA A 318 16.02 -3.98 7.35
CA ALA A 318 15.89 -3.33 8.65
C ALA A 318 16.07 -4.35 9.77
N GLN A 319 16.61 -3.93 10.91
CA GLN A 319 16.58 -4.73 12.12
C GLN A 319 15.24 -4.55 12.83
N PHE A 320 14.75 -5.63 13.45
CA PHE A 320 13.48 -5.65 14.16
C PHE A 320 13.69 -6.01 15.62
N ASP A 321 13.11 -5.22 16.53
CA ASP A 321 13.13 -5.50 17.96
C ASP A 321 12.19 -6.67 18.34
N ARG A 322 11.21 -6.95 17.49
CA ARG A 322 10.20 -8.00 17.72
C ARG A 322 9.91 -8.75 16.43
N CYS A 323 10.02 -10.06 16.49
CA CYS A 323 9.60 -10.97 15.43
C CYS A 323 8.97 -12.22 16.03
N VAL A 324 8.11 -12.90 15.28
CA VAL A 324 7.43 -14.14 15.72
C VAL A 324 8.35 -15.36 15.67
N TYR A 325 9.49 -15.25 14.99
CA TYR A 325 10.53 -16.29 14.92
C TYR A 325 11.89 -15.72 15.30
N GLN A 326 12.82 -16.62 15.64
CA GLN A 326 14.22 -16.27 15.89
C GLN A 326 15.08 -16.80 14.73
N PRO A 327 15.73 -15.94 13.93
CA PRO A 327 16.59 -16.41 12.87
C PRO A 327 17.88 -17.03 13.42
N ALA A 328 18.34 -18.12 12.80
CA ALA A 328 19.67 -18.68 13.04
C ALA A 328 20.76 -17.75 12.50
N LEU A 329 20.44 -16.99 11.45
CA LEU A 329 21.25 -15.93 10.88
C LEU A 329 20.34 -14.86 10.27
N SER A 330 20.59 -13.58 10.60
CA SER A 330 19.97 -12.43 9.94
C SER A 330 21.02 -11.67 9.14
N VAL A 331 20.73 -11.44 7.86
CA VAL A 331 21.55 -10.71 6.90
C VAL A 331 20.86 -9.38 6.61
N ALA A 332 21.33 -8.32 7.26
CA ALA A 332 20.79 -6.97 7.09
C ALA A 332 21.53 -6.22 5.97
N GLY A 333 20.78 -5.49 5.13
CA GLY A 333 21.33 -4.63 4.08
C GLY A 333 20.47 -4.59 2.82
N ASP A 334 21.05 -4.10 1.72
CA ASP A 334 20.40 -4.03 0.42
C ASP A 334 19.99 -5.43 -0.08
N LEU A 335 18.69 -5.63 -0.23
CA LEU A 335 18.12 -6.92 -0.61
C LEU A 335 18.38 -7.30 -2.07
N ALA A 336 18.53 -6.32 -2.97
CA ALA A 336 18.88 -6.62 -4.37
C ALA A 336 20.31 -7.14 -4.46
N LEU A 337 21.26 -6.51 -3.75
CA LEU A 337 22.64 -6.98 -3.67
C LEU A 337 22.74 -8.35 -2.99
N ALA A 338 21.97 -8.57 -1.91
CA ALA A 338 21.89 -9.88 -1.26
C ALA A 338 21.40 -10.97 -2.22
N ALA A 339 20.30 -10.73 -2.93
CA ALA A 339 19.73 -11.69 -3.89
C ALA A 339 20.68 -11.98 -5.06
N MET A 340 21.35 -10.94 -5.58
CA MET A 340 22.36 -11.11 -6.65
C MET A 340 23.52 -11.97 -6.19
N HIS A 341 24.09 -11.69 -5.01
CA HIS A 341 25.18 -12.50 -4.45
C HIS A 341 24.76 -13.95 -4.22
N MET A 342 23.59 -14.16 -3.62
CA MET A 342 23.07 -15.52 -3.39
C MET A 342 22.81 -16.24 -4.72
N CYS A 343 22.32 -15.54 -5.74
CA CYS A 343 22.11 -16.10 -7.08
C CYS A 343 23.41 -16.63 -7.70
N GLU A 344 24.55 -15.97 -7.52
CA GLU A 344 25.83 -16.44 -8.05
C GLU A 344 26.31 -17.75 -7.42
N CYS A 345 26.00 -17.96 -6.15
CA CYS A 345 26.62 -18.98 -5.31
C CYS A 345 25.79 -20.26 -5.12
N VAL A 346 24.47 -20.24 -5.38
CA VAL A 346 23.57 -21.36 -5.06
C VAL A 346 23.51 -22.42 -6.15
N ARG A 347 23.10 -23.63 -5.74
CA ARG A 347 22.79 -24.77 -6.61
C ARG A 347 21.29 -25.06 -6.54
N PRO A 348 20.71 -25.75 -7.53
CA PRO A 348 19.36 -26.28 -7.43
C PRO A 348 19.18 -27.13 -6.20
N SER A 349 18.05 -26.97 -5.51
CA SER A 349 17.66 -27.79 -4.38
C SER A 349 17.24 -29.20 -4.79
N SER A 350 16.96 -30.09 -3.85
CA SER A 350 16.45 -31.43 -4.14
C SER A 350 14.92 -31.49 -4.32
N TRP A 351 14.24 -30.37 -4.37
CA TRP A 351 12.83 -30.32 -4.73
C TRP A 351 12.65 -30.60 -6.22
N HIS A 352 11.70 -31.48 -6.57
CA HIS A 352 11.40 -31.78 -7.97
C HIS A 352 10.22 -30.93 -8.47
N ALA A 353 10.22 -30.61 -9.75
CA ALA A 353 9.17 -29.79 -10.39
C ALA A 353 7.75 -30.37 -10.16
N GLU A 354 7.62 -31.71 -10.13
CA GLU A 354 6.38 -32.40 -9.82
C GLU A 354 5.88 -32.14 -8.38
N GLU A 355 6.81 -32.08 -7.41
CA GLU A 355 6.47 -31.76 -6.03
C GLU A 355 5.98 -30.32 -5.92
N LEU A 356 6.66 -29.33 -6.57
CA LEU A 356 6.24 -27.94 -6.61
C LEU A 356 4.82 -27.79 -7.16
N ARG A 357 4.52 -28.49 -8.26
CA ARG A 357 3.19 -28.50 -8.85
C ARG A 357 2.14 -29.08 -7.89
N LYS A 358 2.45 -30.17 -7.20
CA LYS A 358 1.57 -30.79 -6.20
C LYS A 358 1.29 -29.86 -5.03
N ILE A 359 2.33 -29.16 -4.51
CA ILE A 359 2.20 -28.18 -3.44
C ILE A 359 1.26 -27.04 -3.90
N LYS A 360 1.52 -26.46 -5.06
CA LYS A 360 0.68 -25.39 -5.63
C LYS A 360 -0.78 -25.82 -5.77
N THR A 361 -1.01 -27.00 -6.32
CA THR A 361 -2.37 -27.55 -6.46
C THR A 361 -3.02 -27.78 -5.10
N HIS A 362 -2.28 -28.34 -4.13
CA HIS A 362 -2.77 -28.54 -2.76
C HIS A 362 -3.20 -27.21 -2.12
N MET A 363 -2.33 -26.17 -2.17
CA MET A 363 -2.63 -24.85 -1.63
C MET A 363 -3.88 -24.23 -2.25
N LEU A 364 -4.02 -24.32 -3.58
CA LEU A 364 -5.20 -23.82 -4.28
C LEU A 364 -6.46 -24.60 -3.91
N THR A 365 -6.39 -25.92 -3.84
CA THR A 365 -7.52 -26.77 -3.42
C THR A 365 -7.98 -26.44 -1.99
N ARG A 366 -7.04 -26.17 -1.09
CA ARG A 366 -7.36 -25.74 0.29
C ARG A 366 -8.06 -24.38 0.34
N ALA A 367 -7.77 -23.50 -0.60
CA ALA A 367 -8.42 -22.19 -0.72
C ALA A 367 -9.76 -22.24 -1.46
N THR A 368 -10.04 -23.34 -2.18
CA THR A 368 -11.25 -23.54 -2.97
C THR A 368 -12.33 -24.17 -2.11
N ALA A 369 -13.55 -23.67 -2.19
CA ALA A 369 -14.73 -24.28 -1.58
C ALA A 369 -15.75 -24.61 -2.68
N ASN A 370 -16.19 -25.85 -2.73
CA ASN A 370 -17.18 -26.33 -3.71
C ASN A 370 -18.62 -26.26 -3.16
N GLU A 371 -18.80 -25.69 -1.98
CA GLU A 371 -20.09 -25.54 -1.29
C GLU A 371 -20.56 -24.09 -1.35
N GLY A 372 -21.85 -23.87 -1.54
CA GLY A 372 -22.49 -22.56 -1.50
C GLY A 372 -23.61 -22.40 -2.52
N GLY A 373 -24.26 -21.24 -2.46
CA GLY A 373 -25.36 -20.87 -3.36
C GLY A 373 -24.90 -20.49 -4.77
N PRO A 374 -25.78 -19.80 -5.52
CA PRO A 374 -25.53 -19.50 -6.93
C PRO A 374 -24.23 -18.72 -7.19
N ILE A 375 -23.94 -17.70 -6.35
CA ILE A 375 -22.69 -16.94 -6.43
C ILE A 375 -21.85 -17.26 -5.19
N THR A 376 -20.68 -17.88 -5.39
CA THR A 376 -19.69 -18.08 -4.35
C THR A 376 -18.62 -17.00 -4.40
N PRO A 377 -17.89 -16.72 -3.28
CA PRO A 377 -16.78 -15.76 -3.29
C PRO A 377 -15.70 -16.11 -4.33
N GLN A 378 -15.42 -17.39 -4.54
CA GLN A 378 -14.49 -17.86 -5.56
C GLN A 378 -14.99 -17.53 -6.97
N LEU A 379 -16.23 -17.89 -7.30
CA LEU A 379 -16.82 -17.62 -8.61
C LEU A 379 -16.78 -16.13 -8.94
N LEU A 380 -17.07 -15.27 -7.94
CA LEU A 380 -17.01 -13.82 -8.11
C LEU A 380 -15.60 -13.35 -8.52
N VAL A 381 -14.56 -13.83 -7.83
CA VAL A 381 -13.16 -13.45 -8.14
C VAL A 381 -12.74 -14.00 -9.50
N GLU A 382 -13.00 -15.28 -9.78
CA GLU A 382 -12.60 -15.93 -11.04
C GLU A 382 -13.29 -15.29 -12.25
N THR A 383 -14.59 -15.00 -12.14
CA THR A 383 -15.33 -14.31 -13.20
C THR A 383 -14.80 -12.88 -13.39
N SER A 384 -14.49 -12.16 -12.31
CA SER A 384 -13.88 -10.84 -12.38
C SER A 384 -12.51 -10.89 -13.09
N CYS A 385 -11.64 -11.83 -12.71
CA CYS A 385 -10.32 -12.00 -13.33
C CYS A 385 -10.40 -12.36 -14.82
N HIS A 386 -11.41 -13.13 -15.22
CA HIS A 386 -11.61 -13.52 -16.61
C HIS A 386 -12.07 -12.35 -17.50
N LEU A 387 -12.86 -11.44 -16.93
CA LEU A 387 -13.53 -10.36 -17.69
C LEU A 387 -12.83 -9.01 -17.58
N MET A 388 -12.05 -8.78 -16.52
CA MET A 388 -11.39 -7.48 -16.32
C MET A 388 -10.36 -7.19 -17.43
N PRO A 389 -10.16 -5.91 -17.79
CA PRO A 389 -9.18 -5.48 -18.76
C PRO A 389 -7.77 -6.01 -18.42
N ALA A 390 -6.94 -6.20 -19.46
CA ALA A 390 -5.53 -6.53 -19.25
C ALA A 390 -4.84 -5.43 -18.41
N ASP A 391 -3.87 -5.84 -17.59
CA ASP A 391 -3.10 -4.95 -16.73
C ASP A 391 -3.92 -4.17 -15.67
N THR A 392 -5.14 -4.64 -15.37
CA THR A 392 -5.95 -4.12 -14.26
C THR A 392 -5.21 -4.29 -12.93
N ARG A 393 -5.24 -3.24 -12.11
CA ARG A 393 -4.81 -3.32 -10.70
C ARG A 393 -6.00 -3.60 -9.81
N CYS A 394 -5.72 -4.16 -8.64
CA CYS A 394 -6.75 -4.49 -7.67
C CYS A 394 -6.43 -3.94 -6.30
N THR A 395 -7.46 -3.61 -5.55
CA THR A 395 -7.38 -3.37 -4.10
C THR A 395 -8.31 -4.32 -3.38
N VAL A 396 -8.01 -4.69 -2.15
CA VAL A 396 -8.88 -5.56 -1.37
C VAL A 396 -8.97 -5.12 0.09
N ASP A 397 -10.18 -5.16 0.61
CA ASP A 397 -10.48 -4.87 2.02
C ASP A 397 -10.09 -6.01 2.95
N ALA A 398 -9.91 -5.66 4.23
CA ALA A 398 -9.84 -6.65 5.30
C ALA A 398 -11.23 -7.29 5.50
N GLY A 399 -11.28 -8.60 5.39
CA GLY A 399 -12.50 -9.39 5.54
C GLY A 399 -12.26 -10.85 5.15
N VAL A 400 -13.28 -11.70 5.26
CA VAL A 400 -13.12 -13.10 4.87
C VAL A 400 -12.99 -13.26 3.35
N HIS A 401 -13.61 -12.38 2.57
CA HIS A 401 -13.54 -12.32 1.10
C HIS A 401 -12.10 -12.13 0.58
N MET A 402 -11.25 -11.50 1.36
CA MET A 402 -9.83 -11.33 1.04
C MET A 402 -9.14 -12.68 0.79
N LEU A 403 -9.56 -13.76 1.46
CA LEU A 403 -8.97 -15.09 1.27
C LEU A 403 -9.20 -15.60 -0.15
N SER A 404 -10.41 -15.38 -0.70
CA SER A 404 -10.73 -15.74 -2.09
C SER A 404 -9.95 -14.86 -3.08
N VAL A 405 -9.85 -13.55 -2.83
CA VAL A 405 -9.10 -12.63 -3.70
C VAL A 405 -7.61 -13.01 -3.72
N ILE A 406 -7.00 -13.25 -2.57
CA ILE A 406 -5.59 -13.66 -2.51
C ILE A 406 -5.34 -14.97 -3.26
N ALA A 407 -6.24 -15.95 -3.12
CA ALA A 407 -6.07 -17.28 -3.71
C ALA A 407 -6.28 -17.31 -5.24
N HIS A 408 -7.25 -16.57 -5.75
CA HIS A 408 -7.70 -16.69 -7.14
C HIS A 408 -7.31 -15.53 -8.05
N LEU A 409 -6.92 -14.36 -7.51
CA LEU A 409 -6.47 -13.23 -8.31
C LEU A 409 -5.11 -13.54 -8.96
N GLN A 410 -5.03 -13.35 -10.27
CA GLN A 410 -3.81 -13.52 -11.06
C GLN A 410 -2.98 -12.23 -11.05
N SER A 411 -1.82 -12.25 -10.38
CA SER A 411 -0.88 -11.13 -10.33
C SER A 411 0.40 -11.47 -11.08
N LYS A 412 0.95 -10.50 -11.79
CA LYS A 412 2.20 -10.63 -12.57
C LYS A 412 3.34 -9.85 -11.94
N ASP A 413 3.01 -8.71 -11.35
CA ASP A 413 3.97 -7.78 -10.78
C ASP A 413 3.55 -7.29 -9.38
N PRO A 414 4.50 -6.82 -8.55
CA PRO A 414 4.18 -6.11 -7.31
C PRO A 414 3.23 -4.94 -7.59
N TYR A 415 2.34 -4.67 -6.65
CA TYR A 415 1.30 -3.64 -6.75
C TYR A 415 0.18 -3.90 -7.77
N ASP A 416 0.11 -5.10 -8.41
CA ASP A 416 -1.12 -5.55 -9.06
C ASP A 416 -2.24 -5.76 -8.03
N LEU A 417 -1.88 -6.05 -6.78
CA LEU A 417 -2.81 -6.06 -5.65
C LEU A 417 -2.29 -5.20 -4.50
N LEU A 418 -3.13 -4.27 -4.03
CA LEU A 418 -2.90 -3.51 -2.81
C LEU A 418 -3.83 -4.02 -1.70
N ILE A 419 -3.24 -4.34 -0.56
CA ILE A 419 -3.91 -4.87 0.62
C ILE A 419 -3.29 -4.27 1.89
N SER A 420 -4.12 -3.95 2.87
CA SER A 420 -3.64 -3.65 4.22
C SER A 420 -3.38 -4.94 4.99
N ARG A 421 -2.16 -5.14 5.44
CA ARG A 421 -1.79 -6.30 6.25
C ARG A 421 -1.36 -5.93 7.66
N GLY A 422 -0.67 -4.81 7.80
CA GLY A 422 -0.16 -4.35 9.09
C GLY A 422 -1.29 -3.91 10.03
N LEU A 423 -2.14 -3.01 9.59
CA LEU A 423 -3.32 -2.57 10.34
C LEU A 423 -4.51 -3.48 10.08
N ALA A 424 -4.66 -4.02 8.87
CA ALA A 424 -5.78 -4.84 8.43
C ALA A 424 -7.14 -4.13 8.65
N THR A 425 -7.22 -2.84 8.32
CA THR A 425 -8.43 -2.03 8.49
C THR A 425 -9.47 -2.34 7.41
N MET A 426 -10.74 -2.28 7.78
CA MET A 426 -11.87 -2.31 6.84
C MET A 426 -12.04 -0.92 6.21
N GLY A 427 -12.69 -0.88 5.03
CA GLY A 427 -12.99 0.37 4.31
C GLY A 427 -11.81 0.98 3.56
N ILE A 428 -10.77 0.20 3.26
CA ILE A 428 -9.59 0.68 2.51
C ILE A 428 -9.73 0.49 0.99
N ALA A 429 -10.44 -0.53 0.52
CA ALA A 429 -10.39 -0.91 -0.89
C ALA A 429 -10.81 0.22 -1.83
N LEU A 430 -11.92 0.90 -1.55
CA LEU A 430 -12.41 2.01 -2.37
C LEU A 430 -11.48 3.24 -2.32
N PRO A 431 -11.09 3.79 -1.15
CA PRO A 431 -10.13 4.89 -1.10
C PRO A 431 -8.80 4.54 -1.78
N ALA A 432 -8.28 3.33 -1.56
CA ALA A 432 -7.04 2.90 -2.19
C ALA A 432 -7.17 2.80 -3.72
N ALA A 433 -8.31 2.34 -4.24
CA ALA A 433 -8.56 2.30 -5.67
C ALA A 433 -8.60 3.71 -6.29
N ILE A 434 -9.19 4.68 -5.57
CA ILE A 434 -9.20 6.09 -6.00
C ILE A 434 -7.77 6.62 -6.08
N GLY A 435 -6.95 6.45 -5.03
CA GLY A 435 -5.56 6.91 -5.03
C GLY A 435 -4.71 6.23 -6.11
N MET A 436 -4.91 4.93 -6.37
CA MET A 436 -4.24 4.23 -7.47
C MET A 436 -4.68 4.76 -8.85
N ALA A 437 -5.96 5.05 -9.04
CA ALA A 437 -6.47 5.63 -10.27
C ALA A 437 -5.96 7.06 -10.50
N MET A 438 -5.78 7.84 -9.44
CA MET A 438 -5.16 9.17 -9.53
C MET A 438 -3.67 9.07 -9.90
N ALA A 439 -2.95 8.08 -9.35
CA ALA A 439 -1.53 7.85 -9.67
C ALA A 439 -1.29 7.37 -11.11
N ASP A 440 -2.21 6.57 -11.65
CA ASP A 440 -2.11 6.01 -13.01
C ASP A 440 -3.51 5.93 -13.67
N PRO A 441 -4.02 7.06 -14.20
CA PRO A 441 -5.37 7.15 -14.76
C PRO A 441 -5.63 6.26 -15.98
N GLN A 442 -4.58 5.76 -16.64
CA GLN A 442 -4.70 4.93 -17.82
C GLN A 442 -5.04 3.48 -17.49
N ARG A 443 -4.76 3.02 -16.27
CA ARG A 443 -5.05 1.67 -15.84
C ARG A 443 -6.36 1.59 -15.08
N HIS A 444 -7.13 0.57 -15.40
CA HIS A 444 -8.33 0.23 -14.65
C HIS A 444 -7.98 -0.29 -13.26
N VAL A 445 -8.78 0.05 -12.24
CA VAL A 445 -8.60 -0.46 -10.88
C VAL A 445 -9.88 -1.14 -10.41
N VAL A 446 -9.78 -2.37 -9.92
CA VAL A 446 -10.91 -3.10 -9.30
C VAL A 446 -10.76 -3.07 -7.78
N ALA A 447 -11.75 -2.50 -7.09
CA ALA A 447 -11.83 -2.51 -5.64
C ALA A 447 -12.70 -3.67 -5.16
N PHE A 448 -12.10 -4.71 -4.60
CA PHE A 448 -12.80 -5.82 -3.96
C PHE A 448 -13.09 -5.48 -2.50
N THR A 449 -14.34 -5.27 -2.16
CA THR A 449 -14.75 -4.88 -0.80
C THR A 449 -15.92 -5.73 -0.29
N GLY A 450 -15.97 -5.98 1.01
CA GLY A 450 -17.18 -6.51 1.64
C GLY A 450 -18.22 -5.40 1.84
N ASP A 451 -19.47 -5.79 2.01
CA ASP A 451 -20.58 -4.89 2.34
C ASP A 451 -20.28 -4.00 3.56
N GLY A 452 -19.79 -4.59 4.65
CA GLY A 452 -19.40 -3.85 5.84
C GLY A 452 -18.25 -2.88 5.61
N GLY A 453 -17.27 -3.24 4.78
CA GLY A 453 -16.15 -2.37 4.40
C GLY A 453 -16.62 -1.19 3.56
N LEU A 454 -17.46 -1.43 2.56
CA LEU A 454 -18.01 -0.35 1.74
C LEU A 454 -18.86 0.61 2.55
N MET A 455 -19.68 0.14 3.50
CA MET A 455 -20.47 0.99 4.39
C MET A 455 -19.61 2.01 5.15
N MET A 456 -18.37 1.67 5.51
CA MET A 456 -17.47 2.56 6.26
C MET A 456 -16.88 3.70 5.40
N CYS A 457 -16.91 3.59 4.06
CA CYS A 457 -16.33 4.56 3.14
C CYS A 457 -17.23 4.91 1.94
N THR A 458 -18.52 4.58 2.02
CA THR A 458 -19.49 4.71 0.90
C THR A 458 -19.49 6.11 0.30
N ALA A 459 -19.32 7.16 1.10
CA ALA A 459 -19.31 8.55 0.65
C ALA A 459 -18.19 8.83 -0.39
N GLU A 460 -17.11 8.04 -0.39
CA GLU A 460 -16.02 8.19 -1.35
C GLU A 460 -16.40 7.76 -2.77
N LEU A 461 -17.56 7.12 -2.97
CA LEU A 461 -18.14 6.93 -4.31
C LEU A 461 -18.37 8.29 -5.00
N ALA A 462 -18.79 9.32 -4.23
CA ALA A 462 -18.93 10.67 -4.77
C ALA A 462 -17.56 11.25 -5.20
N THR A 463 -16.51 11.02 -4.40
CA THR A 463 -15.14 11.43 -4.74
C THR A 463 -14.69 10.76 -6.05
N ALA A 464 -14.93 9.45 -6.19
CA ALA A 464 -14.60 8.72 -7.42
C ALA A 464 -15.33 9.26 -8.66
N VAL A 465 -16.62 9.63 -8.51
CA VAL A 465 -17.44 10.19 -9.61
C VAL A 465 -16.93 11.58 -10.00
N GLU A 466 -16.67 12.46 -9.04
CA GLU A 466 -16.13 13.81 -9.31
C GLU A 466 -14.79 13.77 -10.03
N LEU A 467 -13.92 12.85 -9.64
CA LEU A 467 -12.60 12.65 -10.25
C LEU A 467 -12.65 11.81 -11.52
N ARG A 468 -13.82 11.28 -11.90
CA ARG A 468 -14.00 10.36 -13.04
C ARG A 468 -13.00 9.20 -13.02
N CYS A 469 -12.78 8.63 -11.83
CA CYS A 469 -11.82 7.56 -11.66
C CYS A 469 -12.18 6.33 -12.50
N ASN A 470 -11.21 5.74 -13.18
CA ASN A 470 -11.38 4.50 -13.94
C ASN A 470 -11.35 3.30 -12.99
N ILE A 471 -12.43 3.12 -12.22
CA ILE A 471 -12.53 2.07 -11.19
C ILE A 471 -13.83 1.27 -11.31
N THR A 472 -13.77 0.00 -10.91
CA THR A 472 -14.95 -0.84 -10.65
C THR A 472 -14.93 -1.31 -9.20
N VAL A 473 -15.98 -1.00 -8.44
CA VAL A 473 -16.16 -1.49 -7.07
C VAL A 473 -16.97 -2.79 -7.13
N VAL A 474 -16.37 -3.89 -6.66
CA VAL A 474 -17.00 -5.20 -6.60
C VAL A 474 -17.31 -5.53 -5.15
N VAL A 475 -18.60 -5.59 -4.82
CA VAL A 475 -19.09 -5.77 -3.45
C VAL A 475 -19.42 -7.23 -3.20
N PHE A 476 -18.76 -7.82 -2.20
CA PHE A 476 -19.12 -9.12 -1.63
C PHE A 476 -20.22 -8.90 -0.60
N ASN A 477 -21.47 -9.00 -1.04
CA ASN A 477 -22.66 -8.68 -0.23
C ASN A 477 -23.27 -9.95 0.36
N ASP A 478 -22.91 -10.25 1.61
CA ASP A 478 -23.49 -11.34 2.40
C ASP A 478 -24.29 -10.84 3.63
N SER A 479 -24.49 -9.52 3.73
CA SER A 479 -25.23 -8.81 4.77
C SER A 479 -24.72 -9.09 6.18
N ALA A 480 -23.39 -9.30 6.35
CA ALA A 480 -22.82 -9.69 7.64
C ALA A 480 -21.34 -9.36 7.82
N ILE A 481 -20.89 -9.26 9.08
CA ILE A 481 -19.46 -9.35 9.44
C ILE A 481 -19.07 -10.83 9.56
N THR A 482 -19.08 -11.54 8.44
CA THR A 482 -19.00 -13.00 8.40
C THR A 482 -17.75 -13.57 9.04
N MET A 483 -16.57 -12.93 8.87
CA MET A 483 -15.33 -13.39 9.53
C MET A 483 -15.48 -13.49 11.05
N ILE A 484 -16.13 -12.51 11.68
CA ILE A 484 -16.32 -12.48 13.14
C ILE A 484 -17.43 -13.44 13.56
N GLY A 485 -18.51 -13.54 12.77
CA GLY A 485 -19.56 -14.54 12.99
C GLY A 485 -19.04 -15.99 12.95
N LEU A 486 -18.10 -16.29 12.03
CA LEU A 486 -17.44 -17.60 11.98
C LEU A 486 -16.57 -17.85 13.24
N LYS A 487 -15.89 -16.82 13.78
CA LYS A 487 -15.17 -16.94 15.05
C LYS A 487 -16.09 -17.13 16.24
N GLN A 488 -17.26 -16.48 16.31
CA GLN A 488 -18.28 -16.75 17.34
C GLN A 488 -18.69 -18.23 17.28
N LYS A 489 -19.02 -18.73 16.07
CA LYS A 489 -19.39 -20.14 15.88
C LYS A 489 -18.30 -21.12 16.30
N SER A 490 -17.01 -20.83 15.99
CA SER A 490 -15.89 -21.68 16.39
C SER A 490 -15.70 -21.74 17.91
N ARG A 491 -16.11 -20.68 18.61
CA ARG A 491 -16.10 -20.60 20.09
C ARG A 491 -17.40 -21.08 20.73
N GLN A 492 -18.34 -21.61 19.94
CA GLN A 492 -19.67 -22.02 20.39
C GLN A 492 -20.49 -20.90 21.05
N PHE A 493 -20.24 -19.64 20.61
CA PHE A 493 -21.03 -18.51 21.04
C PHE A 493 -22.25 -18.33 20.15
N GLU A 494 -23.33 -17.75 20.72
CA GLU A 494 -24.47 -17.32 19.93
C GLU A 494 -24.06 -16.22 18.93
N ARG A 495 -24.76 -16.18 17.78
CA ARG A 495 -24.52 -15.15 16.76
C ARG A 495 -25.23 -13.86 17.18
N VAL A 496 -24.48 -12.87 17.63
CA VAL A 496 -25.02 -11.58 18.12
C VAL A 496 -24.26 -10.42 17.47
N GLY A 497 -25.00 -9.48 16.88
CA GLY A 497 -24.42 -8.22 16.35
C GLY A 497 -23.56 -8.39 15.10
N MET A 498 -23.70 -9.50 14.36
CA MET A 498 -22.88 -9.78 13.18
C MET A 498 -23.63 -9.63 11.85
N ASP A 499 -24.96 -9.46 11.92
CA ASP A 499 -25.81 -9.37 10.74
C ASP A 499 -26.23 -7.93 10.50
N TYR A 500 -26.20 -7.50 9.25
CA TYR A 500 -26.75 -6.23 8.79
C TYR A 500 -28.16 -6.42 8.25
N GLY A 501 -28.93 -5.34 8.17
CA GLY A 501 -30.09 -5.30 7.28
C GLY A 501 -29.64 -5.37 5.81
N HIS A 502 -30.51 -5.90 4.98
CA HIS A 502 -30.24 -6.01 3.55
C HIS A 502 -30.04 -4.61 2.92
N THR A 503 -28.91 -4.40 2.29
CA THR A 503 -28.56 -3.17 1.56
C THR A 503 -28.44 -3.48 0.07
N ASP A 504 -29.11 -2.69 -0.76
CA ASP A 504 -28.92 -2.69 -2.21
C ASP A 504 -27.81 -1.68 -2.58
N PHE A 505 -26.58 -2.18 -2.72
CA PHE A 505 -25.44 -1.31 -3.04
C PHE A 505 -25.49 -0.81 -4.48
N ALA A 506 -26.23 -1.47 -5.39
CA ALA A 506 -26.41 -0.93 -6.72
C ALA A 506 -27.24 0.36 -6.69
N MET A 507 -28.31 0.40 -5.89
CA MET A 507 -29.08 1.64 -5.67
C MET A 507 -28.26 2.71 -4.96
N VAL A 508 -27.44 2.32 -3.98
CA VAL A 508 -26.53 3.25 -3.29
C VAL A 508 -25.53 3.86 -4.27
N GLY A 509 -24.87 3.04 -5.10
CA GLY A 509 -23.93 3.52 -6.12
C GLY A 509 -24.57 4.46 -7.13
N GLN A 510 -25.79 4.15 -7.60
CA GLN A 510 -26.56 5.04 -8.48
C GLN A 510 -26.85 6.38 -7.82
N GLY A 511 -27.18 6.38 -6.53
CA GLY A 511 -27.41 7.62 -5.76
C GLY A 511 -26.19 8.54 -5.69
N PHE A 512 -24.99 7.99 -5.75
CA PHE A 512 -23.73 8.76 -5.83
C PHE A 512 -23.30 9.08 -7.28
N GLY A 513 -23.99 8.54 -8.29
CA GLY A 513 -23.69 8.79 -9.71
C GLY A 513 -22.85 7.70 -10.38
N CYS A 514 -22.58 6.58 -9.72
CA CYS A 514 -21.92 5.43 -10.33
C CYS A 514 -22.88 4.67 -11.26
N GLN A 515 -22.36 4.10 -12.33
CA GLN A 515 -23.10 3.11 -13.09
C GLN A 515 -23.03 1.78 -12.32
N SER A 516 -24.18 1.30 -11.85
CA SER A 516 -24.22 0.22 -10.88
C SER A 516 -25.11 -0.93 -11.33
N PHE A 517 -24.70 -2.15 -11.01
CA PHE A 517 -25.35 -3.40 -11.40
C PHE A 517 -25.48 -4.30 -10.16
N ARG A 518 -26.58 -5.05 -10.11
CA ARG A 518 -26.80 -6.05 -9.06
C ARG A 518 -26.82 -7.42 -9.69
N ALA A 519 -26.27 -8.41 -9.00
CA ALA A 519 -26.24 -9.80 -9.44
C ALA A 519 -26.59 -10.75 -8.28
N THR A 520 -27.49 -11.69 -8.54
CA THR A 520 -27.96 -12.75 -7.64
C THR A 520 -27.74 -14.15 -8.22
N THR A 521 -27.43 -14.22 -9.51
CA THR A 521 -27.16 -15.46 -10.26
C THR A 521 -25.83 -15.35 -11.02
N PRO A 522 -25.19 -16.48 -11.38
CA PRO A 522 -23.95 -16.47 -12.17
C PRO A 522 -24.08 -15.74 -13.51
N ALA A 523 -25.21 -15.89 -14.20
CA ALA A 523 -25.45 -15.21 -15.47
C ALA A 523 -25.59 -13.69 -15.29
N GLU A 524 -26.29 -13.24 -14.25
CA GLU A 524 -26.36 -11.81 -13.89
C GLU A 524 -24.99 -11.26 -13.50
N LEU A 525 -24.17 -12.05 -12.76
CA LEU A 525 -22.82 -11.66 -12.37
C LEU A 525 -21.93 -11.43 -13.58
N GLU A 526 -21.93 -12.38 -14.52
CA GLU A 526 -21.13 -12.23 -15.76
C GLU A 526 -21.59 -11.01 -16.56
N ALA A 527 -22.89 -10.81 -16.71
CA ALA A 527 -23.45 -9.66 -17.42
C ALA A 527 -23.12 -8.34 -16.72
N ALA A 528 -23.22 -8.28 -15.38
CA ALA A 528 -22.92 -7.10 -14.57
C ALA A 528 -21.44 -6.71 -14.69
N LEU A 529 -20.53 -7.67 -14.54
CA LEU A 529 -19.08 -7.43 -14.65
C LEU A 529 -18.69 -7.01 -16.07
N ARG A 530 -19.22 -7.68 -17.09
CA ARG A 530 -18.98 -7.33 -18.50
C ARG A 530 -19.44 -5.90 -18.80
N ASN A 531 -20.62 -5.52 -18.33
CA ASN A 531 -21.13 -4.17 -18.48
C ASN A 531 -20.31 -3.14 -17.70
N ALA A 532 -19.90 -3.45 -16.47
CA ALA A 532 -19.09 -2.57 -15.63
C ALA A 532 -17.73 -2.30 -16.27
N PHE A 533 -17.02 -3.33 -16.71
CA PHE A 533 -15.70 -3.21 -17.32
C PHE A 533 -15.69 -2.58 -18.72
N ALA A 534 -16.84 -2.55 -19.41
CA ALA A 534 -16.98 -1.87 -20.71
C ALA A 534 -17.25 -0.36 -20.59
N ARG A 535 -17.35 0.19 -19.39
CA ARG A 535 -17.72 1.59 -19.14
C ARG A 535 -16.52 2.41 -18.73
N GLU A 536 -16.55 3.68 -19.08
CA GLU A 536 -15.65 4.70 -18.55
C GLU A 536 -16.20 5.29 -17.26
N GLY A 537 -15.32 5.61 -16.32
CA GLY A 537 -15.67 6.17 -15.01
C GLY A 537 -16.03 5.11 -13.96
N PRO A 538 -16.42 5.55 -12.76
CA PRO A 538 -16.64 4.63 -11.66
C PRO A 538 -17.90 3.79 -11.85
N THR A 539 -17.74 2.48 -11.73
CA THR A 539 -18.81 1.50 -11.77
C THR A 539 -18.89 0.71 -10.46
N LEU A 540 -20.05 0.13 -10.17
CA LEU A 540 -20.25 -0.70 -8.99
C LEU A 540 -21.02 -1.97 -9.36
N VAL A 541 -20.53 -3.13 -8.89
CA VAL A 541 -21.21 -4.42 -8.99
C VAL A 541 -21.52 -4.94 -7.59
N ASP A 542 -22.82 -4.98 -7.24
CA ASP A 542 -23.35 -5.56 -6.01
C ASP A 542 -23.60 -7.05 -6.22
N ALA A 543 -22.67 -7.90 -5.80
CA ALA A 543 -22.79 -9.35 -5.90
C ALA A 543 -23.35 -9.92 -4.59
N VAL A 544 -24.60 -10.37 -4.61
CA VAL A 544 -25.25 -11.03 -3.47
C VAL A 544 -24.78 -12.48 -3.44
N LEU A 545 -24.03 -12.82 -2.38
CA LEU A 545 -23.42 -14.14 -2.27
C LEU A 545 -23.90 -14.96 -1.09
N ASP A 546 -23.64 -16.28 -1.23
CA ASP A 546 -23.76 -17.22 -0.13
C ASP A 546 -22.45 -17.29 0.65
N PRO A 547 -22.44 -16.97 1.97
CA PRO A 547 -21.24 -16.99 2.79
C PRO A 547 -20.79 -18.40 3.21
N THR A 548 -21.49 -19.47 2.86
CA THR A 548 -21.23 -20.84 3.34
C THR A 548 -19.81 -21.29 3.02
N ALA A 549 -19.30 -20.95 1.83
CA ALA A 549 -17.96 -21.26 1.36
C ALA A 549 -16.84 -20.71 2.27
N TYR A 550 -17.05 -19.59 2.91
CA TYR A 550 -16.03 -18.94 3.76
C TYR A 550 -15.60 -19.78 4.96
N ARG A 551 -16.52 -20.56 5.53
CA ARG A 551 -16.19 -21.44 6.65
C ARG A 551 -15.16 -22.49 6.25
N HIS A 552 -15.35 -23.11 5.09
CA HIS A 552 -14.40 -24.09 4.56
C HIS A 552 -13.04 -23.45 4.32
N GLN A 553 -12.99 -22.30 3.64
CA GLN A 553 -11.74 -21.58 3.38
C GLN A 553 -10.99 -21.22 4.66
N MET A 554 -11.69 -20.68 5.68
CA MET A 554 -11.05 -20.34 6.95
C MET A 554 -10.42 -21.55 7.64
N LEU A 555 -11.17 -22.67 7.75
CA LEU A 555 -10.68 -23.89 8.40
C LEU A 555 -9.55 -24.54 7.61
N SER A 556 -9.66 -24.58 6.28
CA SER A 556 -8.67 -25.20 5.42
C SER A 556 -7.35 -24.42 5.38
N LEU A 557 -7.40 -23.11 5.39
CA LEU A 557 -6.21 -22.26 5.29
C LEU A 557 -5.56 -22.02 6.66
N ARG A 558 -6.35 -21.72 7.68
CA ARG A 558 -5.83 -21.25 8.96
C ARG A 558 -5.82 -22.33 10.07
N GLY A 559 -6.68 -23.32 9.98
CA GLY A 559 -6.89 -24.38 10.97
C GLY A 559 -7.97 -24.02 11.98
#